data_5bc3a8cf115db77ab8aff67c588c7377
#
_entry.id   5bc3a8cf115db77ab8aff67c588c7377
#
_cell.length_a   1.000
_cell.length_b   1.000
_cell.length_c   1.000
_cell.angle_alpha   90.00
_cell.angle_beta   90.00
_cell.angle_gamma   90.00
#
_symmetry.space_group_name_H-M   'P 1'
#
loop_
_entity.id
_entity.type
_entity.pdbx_description
1 polymer ?
#
loop_
_entity_poly.entity_id
_entity_poly.type
_entity_poly.pdbx_seq_one_letter_code
_entity_poly.pdbx_strand_id
1 'polypeptide(L)'
;MDCRSAAHALTQIATLLELDGEDRFTVRAMQLAARAVVGAGERDLADAMNHEGFDRSTFSPAAIEVLNDLAESNGSALLERLQEETPEGLLEMLRVPGLGPARIRQIHEGLHIETLQALEQSARDGRLATLPRFGDKTANKILKGIADLRAAGAYVLWQHGRAEAERLRSAVAAHPDVLQVEIAGSIRRRMELVRDIDLVAAVRGSPSVVAAALAQLPGVHEVLGGGGRSLTLRFADGGSMDLVCVRPEQMSLALWRATGSAAHVRQVTERASALGLVLAGDELRGVDGALLQVTHEHELYTHLALAYCAPELREGTGEVEAAARSALPVLVTERDLAGALHCHSQYSDGGATIAEMADAAQSRHLGYLGISDHSQSNTYAGGLTRDAILAQHAEIDALNAGYAREGIAFRVLKGIEADILPCGRVDYDAAFLDHFDFVIGSIHTRYGMNSRQMTDRVLKALDDPHLTILGHPTGRLLLAREPYEIDLRAVIEKAGAVGVAVELNADPHRLDIDWRACRIAAECGTMVSIGPDAHSPHGFANLEMGVAIARKGWLSAHNVLNTRSAADVLAFAAARRTSSTRRDLSVIPRRRAHQG
;
A
#
# COMPACT_ATOMS: atom_id res chain seq x y z
N MET A 1 2.31 16.55 23.46
CA MET A 1 2.62 15.41 22.51
C MET A 1 1.54 14.35 22.64
N ASP A 2 1.10 13.75 21.52
CA ASP A 2 0.15 12.64 21.60
C ASP A 2 0.79 11.34 22.13
N CYS A 3 -0.05 10.46 22.67
CA CYS A 3 0.42 9.21 23.28
C CYS A 3 1.13 8.27 22.28
N ARG A 4 0.80 8.32 20.99
CA ARG A 4 1.43 7.49 19.98
C ARG A 4 2.88 7.92 19.73
N SER A 5 3.11 9.23 19.61
CA SER A 5 4.44 9.82 19.48
C SER A 5 5.30 9.57 20.72
N ALA A 6 4.71 9.68 21.91
CA ALA A 6 5.39 9.37 23.18
C ALA A 6 5.77 7.88 23.30
N ALA A 7 4.86 6.99 22.91
CA ALA A 7 5.15 5.54 22.88
C ALA A 7 6.26 5.19 21.89
N HIS A 8 6.30 5.88 20.75
CA HIS A 8 7.38 5.73 19.76
C HIS A 8 8.73 6.17 20.35
N ALA A 9 8.79 7.33 20.99
CA ALA A 9 10.00 7.83 21.67
C ALA A 9 10.49 6.87 22.76
N LEU A 10 9.59 6.37 23.62
CA LEU A 10 9.93 5.37 24.63
C LEU A 10 10.46 4.06 24.04
N THR A 11 9.89 3.63 22.92
CA THR A 11 10.37 2.44 22.19
C THR A 11 11.75 2.65 21.60
N GLN A 12 12.03 3.83 21.06
CA GLN A 12 13.36 4.21 20.58
C GLN A 12 14.37 4.22 21.72
N ILE A 13 14.05 4.85 22.87
CA ILE A 13 14.89 4.84 24.07
C ILE A 13 15.20 3.41 24.50
N ALA A 14 14.20 2.54 24.59
CA ALA A 14 14.41 1.13 24.96
C ALA A 14 15.36 0.41 23.98
N THR A 15 15.25 0.68 22.69
CA THR A 15 16.09 0.11 21.65
C THR A 15 17.54 0.58 21.75
N LEU A 16 17.74 1.89 21.98
CA LEU A 16 19.08 2.49 22.14
C LEU A 16 19.76 2.03 23.43
N LEU A 17 19.03 1.96 24.54
CA LEU A 17 19.52 1.41 25.80
C LEU A 17 19.97 -0.06 25.68
N GLU A 18 19.19 -0.89 24.95
CA GLU A 18 19.56 -2.27 24.67
C GLU A 18 20.82 -2.36 23.79
N LEU A 19 20.96 -1.44 22.83
CA LEU A 19 22.11 -1.35 21.96
C LEU A 19 23.38 -0.94 22.72
N ASP A 20 23.25 0.02 23.66
CA ASP A 20 24.32 0.52 24.53
C ASP A 20 24.72 -0.51 25.61
N GLY A 21 23.90 -1.50 25.86
CA GLY A 21 24.21 -2.56 26.83
C GLY A 21 23.64 -2.34 28.22
N GLU A 22 22.73 -1.41 28.37
CA GLU A 22 22.02 -1.18 29.63
C GLU A 22 21.31 -2.43 30.15
N ASP A 23 21.09 -2.47 31.43
CA ASP A 23 20.48 -3.62 32.07
C ASP A 23 19.04 -3.90 31.58
N ARG A 24 18.67 -5.18 31.61
CA ARG A 24 17.35 -5.62 31.09
C ARG A 24 16.16 -5.02 31.82
N PHE A 25 16.34 -4.59 33.08
CA PHE A 25 15.24 -4.03 33.86
C PHE A 25 14.94 -2.62 33.38
N THR A 26 15.98 -1.80 33.11
CA THR A 26 15.87 -0.46 32.55
C THR A 26 15.22 -0.49 31.16
N VAL A 27 15.71 -1.36 30.26
CA VAL A 27 15.11 -1.55 28.92
C VAL A 27 13.64 -1.96 29.02
N ARG A 28 13.33 -2.92 29.89
CA ARG A 28 11.96 -3.41 30.08
C ARG A 28 11.03 -2.36 30.68
N ALA A 29 11.55 -1.49 31.55
CA ALA A 29 10.78 -0.41 32.12
C ALA A 29 10.30 0.58 31.05
N MET A 30 11.16 0.95 30.09
CA MET A 30 10.79 1.79 28.94
C MET A 30 9.77 1.11 28.03
N GLN A 31 9.95 -0.19 27.74
CA GLN A 31 8.99 -0.97 26.97
C GLN A 31 7.61 -1.08 27.63
N LEU A 32 7.56 -1.20 28.96
CA LEU A 32 6.31 -1.22 29.71
C LEU A 32 5.62 0.15 29.68
N ALA A 33 6.39 1.23 29.84
CA ALA A 33 5.87 2.59 29.73
C ALA A 33 5.30 2.85 28.33
N ALA A 34 6.02 2.45 27.27
CA ALA A 34 5.54 2.58 25.89
C ALA A 34 4.19 1.87 25.68
N ARG A 35 4.04 0.63 26.17
CA ARG A 35 2.78 -0.12 26.07
C ARG A 35 1.63 0.53 26.82
N ALA A 36 1.89 1.05 28.02
CA ALA A 36 0.87 1.69 28.83
C ALA A 36 0.37 2.99 28.17
N VAL A 37 1.30 3.76 27.57
CA VAL A 37 0.97 4.99 26.86
C VAL A 37 0.14 4.69 25.60
N VAL A 38 0.48 3.64 24.84
CA VAL A 38 -0.37 3.18 23.71
C VAL A 38 -1.78 2.83 24.17
N GLY A 39 -1.91 2.17 25.33
CA GLY A 39 -3.21 1.81 25.92
C GLY A 39 -4.07 3.01 26.36
N ALA A 40 -3.48 4.20 26.47
CA ALA A 40 -4.20 5.44 26.80
C ALA A 40 -4.89 6.10 25.59
N GLY A 41 -4.67 5.58 24.37
CA GLY A 41 -5.32 6.02 23.13
C GLY A 41 -4.68 7.27 22.51
N GLU A 42 -5.44 8.01 21.70
CA GLU A 42 -4.98 9.20 20.97
C GLU A 42 -4.99 10.51 21.80
N ARG A 43 -5.07 10.42 23.10
CA ARG A 43 -5.07 11.58 24.00
C ARG A 43 -3.72 12.28 23.99
N ASP A 44 -3.72 13.55 24.39
CA ASP A 44 -2.48 14.22 24.79
C ASP A 44 -1.85 13.45 25.96
N LEU A 45 -0.53 13.30 25.92
CA LEU A 45 0.20 12.54 26.94
C LEU A 45 0.00 13.11 28.35
N ALA A 46 0.01 14.44 28.51
CA ALA A 46 -0.19 15.08 29.80
C ALA A 46 -1.60 14.79 30.35
N ASP A 47 -2.62 14.82 29.50
CA ASP A 47 -3.99 14.47 29.87
C ASP A 47 -4.12 12.99 30.22
N ALA A 48 -3.48 12.11 29.45
CA ALA A 48 -3.47 10.67 29.73
C ALA A 48 -2.80 10.34 31.06
N MET A 49 -1.67 10.98 31.39
CA MET A 49 -0.93 10.80 32.63
C MET A 49 -1.69 11.33 33.88
N ASN A 50 -2.64 12.22 33.68
CA ASN A 50 -3.49 12.77 34.75
C ASN A 50 -4.83 12.04 34.92
N HIS A 51 -5.13 11.08 34.06
CA HIS A 51 -6.38 10.30 34.11
C HIS A 51 -6.32 9.24 35.22
N GLU A 52 -7.43 9.03 35.94
CA GLU A 52 -7.52 8.07 37.06
C GLU A 52 -7.12 6.63 36.70
N GLY A 53 -7.16 6.24 35.43
CA GLY A 53 -6.75 4.91 34.94
C GLY A 53 -5.25 4.76 34.66
N PHE A 54 -4.44 5.84 34.74
CA PHE A 54 -3.00 5.79 34.47
C PHE A 54 -2.22 5.62 35.78
N ASP A 55 -1.92 4.38 36.16
CA ASP A 55 -1.22 4.07 37.41
C ASP A 55 0.29 4.29 37.29
N ARG A 56 0.74 5.49 37.68
CA ARG A 56 2.16 5.87 37.69
C ARG A 56 3.03 4.99 38.59
N SER A 57 2.45 4.32 39.60
CA SER A 57 3.21 3.50 40.55
C SER A 57 3.78 2.23 39.90
N THR A 58 3.30 1.88 38.74
CA THR A 58 3.77 0.70 37.95
C THR A 58 5.06 0.96 37.19
N PHE A 59 5.50 2.23 37.07
CA PHE A 59 6.67 2.61 36.29
C PHE A 59 7.90 2.87 37.16
N SER A 60 9.07 2.63 36.59
CA SER A 60 10.33 3.00 37.22
C SER A 60 10.51 4.52 37.27
N PRO A 61 11.30 5.05 38.23
CA PRO A 61 11.60 6.47 38.29
C PRO A 61 12.13 7.04 36.97
N ALA A 62 13.03 6.33 36.32
CA ALA A 62 13.58 6.73 35.02
C ALA A 62 12.51 6.80 33.89
N ALA A 63 11.54 5.87 33.89
CA ALA A 63 10.46 5.91 32.93
C ALA A 63 9.48 7.06 33.19
N ILE A 64 9.25 7.39 34.46
CA ILE A 64 8.44 8.55 34.88
C ILE A 64 9.11 9.85 34.46
N GLU A 65 10.43 9.97 34.63
CA GLU A 65 11.21 11.14 34.22
C GLU A 65 11.08 11.38 32.71
N VAL A 66 11.29 10.33 31.90
CA VAL A 66 11.10 10.41 30.43
C VAL A 66 9.68 10.78 30.05
N LEU A 67 8.67 10.20 30.71
CA LEU A 67 7.26 10.55 30.47
C LEU A 67 6.96 12.01 30.78
N ASN A 68 7.53 12.55 31.87
CA ASN A 68 7.36 13.96 32.20
C ASN A 68 8.05 14.87 31.17
N ASP A 69 9.29 14.56 30.77
CA ASP A 69 10.01 15.30 29.73
C ASP A 69 9.18 15.36 28.44
N LEU A 70 8.66 14.20 27.98
CA LEU A 70 7.86 14.10 26.79
C LEU A 70 6.54 14.88 26.89
N ALA A 71 5.92 14.91 28.07
CA ALA A 71 4.67 15.65 28.31
C ALA A 71 4.90 17.17 28.38
N GLU A 72 6.02 17.62 28.94
CA GLU A 72 6.30 19.04 29.16
C GLU A 72 6.96 19.72 27.97
N SER A 73 7.93 19.05 27.31
CA SER A 73 8.77 19.65 26.27
C SER A 73 8.54 19.08 24.86
N ASN A 74 7.71 18.05 24.69
CA ASN A 74 7.60 17.24 23.48
C ASN A 74 8.91 16.58 23.02
N GLY A 75 9.90 16.49 23.93
CA GLY A 75 11.22 15.90 23.71
C GLY A 75 11.68 15.13 24.94
N SER A 76 12.81 14.44 24.85
CA SER A 76 13.43 13.75 25.99
C SER A 76 14.95 13.93 25.92
N ALA A 77 15.52 14.52 26.95
CA ALA A 77 16.97 14.70 27.06
C ALA A 77 17.72 13.35 27.01
N LEU A 78 17.10 12.30 27.55
CA LEU A 78 17.67 10.94 27.46
C LEU A 78 17.71 10.44 26.00
N LEU A 79 16.65 10.66 25.21
CA LEU A 79 16.60 10.24 23.80
C LEU A 79 17.65 10.97 22.97
N GLU A 80 17.75 12.29 23.14
CA GLU A 80 18.72 13.12 22.42
C GLU A 80 20.15 12.66 22.73
N ARG A 81 20.48 12.47 24.00
CA ARG A 81 21.79 11.97 24.42
C ARG A 81 22.12 10.60 23.83
N LEU A 82 21.19 9.64 23.91
CA LEU A 82 21.39 8.29 23.36
C LEU A 82 21.56 8.31 21.84
N GLN A 83 20.88 9.21 21.13
CA GLN A 83 21.04 9.37 19.69
C GLN A 83 22.41 9.98 19.32
N GLU A 84 22.91 10.95 20.11
CA GLU A 84 24.22 11.55 19.91
C GLU A 84 25.37 10.57 20.24
N GLU A 85 25.22 9.76 21.28
CA GLU A 85 26.22 8.78 21.73
C GLU A 85 26.27 7.52 20.86
N THR A 86 25.19 7.19 20.13
CA THR A 86 25.12 5.98 19.30
C THR A 86 25.66 6.26 17.89
N PRO A 87 26.68 5.52 17.42
CA PRO A 87 27.18 5.66 16.05
C PRO A 87 26.08 5.47 15.01
N GLU A 88 25.98 6.39 14.04
CA GLU A 88 24.93 6.40 13.01
C GLU A 88 24.81 5.06 12.26
N GLY A 89 25.92 4.40 11.98
CA GLY A 89 25.89 3.11 11.29
C GLY A 89 25.30 1.97 12.12
N LEU A 90 25.31 2.04 13.46
CA LEU A 90 24.59 1.07 14.30
C LEU A 90 23.07 1.28 14.23
N LEU A 91 22.64 2.54 14.12
CA LEU A 91 21.24 2.89 13.85
C LEU A 91 20.80 2.39 12.46
N GLU A 92 21.67 2.52 11.46
CA GLU A 92 21.41 1.96 10.13
C GLU A 92 21.27 0.43 10.15
N MET A 93 22.09 -0.27 10.94
CA MET A 93 22.01 -1.73 11.10
C MET A 93 20.70 -2.21 11.73
N LEU A 94 20.04 -1.41 12.58
CA LEU A 94 18.71 -1.73 13.13
C LEU A 94 17.64 -1.90 12.04
N ARG A 95 17.86 -1.31 10.87
CA ARG A 95 16.96 -1.42 9.72
C ARG A 95 17.14 -2.73 8.95
N VAL A 96 18.20 -3.50 9.21
CA VAL A 96 18.44 -4.79 8.53
C VAL A 96 17.49 -5.85 9.09
N PRO A 97 16.62 -6.46 8.27
CA PRO A 97 15.67 -7.47 8.72
C PRO A 97 16.32 -8.63 9.49
N GLY A 98 15.83 -8.88 10.69
CA GLY A 98 16.32 -9.94 11.56
C GLY A 98 17.61 -9.63 12.35
N LEU A 99 18.08 -8.38 12.31
CA LEU A 99 19.22 -7.90 13.09
C LEU A 99 18.71 -6.98 14.21
N GLY A 100 18.43 -7.53 15.38
CA GLY A 100 17.97 -6.76 16.54
C GLY A 100 19.12 -6.16 17.37
N PRO A 101 18.80 -5.23 18.31
CA PRO A 101 19.80 -4.46 19.10
C PRO A 101 20.86 -5.34 19.76
N ALA A 102 20.45 -6.41 20.44
CA ALA A 102 21.39 -7.34 21.11
C ALA A 102 22.40 -7.99 20.15
N ARG A 103 21.99 -8.28 18.91
CA ARG A 103 22.91 -8.84 17.90
C ARG A 103 23.84 -7.78 17.34
N ILE A 104 23.36 -6.57 17.14
CA ILE A 104 24.15 -5.44 16.67
C ILE A 104 25.23 -5.13 17.70
N ARG A 105 24.87 -5.06 18.98
CA ARG A 105 25.82 -4.89 20.07
C ARG A 105 26.88 -5.99 20.08
N GLN A 106 26.49 -7.26 19.96
CA GLN A 106 27.44 -8.37 19.91
C GLN A 106 28.42 -8.26 18.72
N ILE A 107 27.94 -7.76 17.57
CA ILE A 107 28.79 -7.51 16.39
C ILE A 107 29.74 -6.33 16.67
N HIS A 108 29.23 -5.25 17.23
CA HIS A 108 30.02 -4.07 17.57
C HIS A 108 31.11 -4.39 18.59
N GLU A 109 30.76 -5.01 19.72
CA GLU A 109 31.72 -5.38 20.78
C GLU A 109 32.74 -6.43 20.30
N GLY A 110 32.30 -7.43 19.51
CA GLY A 110 33.14 -8.57 19.12
C GLY A 110 34.02 -8.33 17.90
N LEU A 111 33.61 -7.48 16.98
CA LEU A 111 34.31 -7.22 15.70
C LEU A 111 34.62 -5.75 15.44
N HIS A 112 34.22 -4.83 16.34
CA HIS A 112 34.38 -3.38 16.20
C HIS A 112 33.81 -2.85 14.87
N ILE A 113 32.62 -3.36 14.51
CA ILE A 113 31.93 -2.99 13.29
C ILE A 113 30.90 -1.90 13.61
N GLU A 114 31.04 -0.73 12.97
CA GLU A 114 30.20 0.45 13.18
C GLU A 114 29.47 0.90 11.91
N THR A 115 29.68 0.24 10.76
CA THR A 115 29.04 0.62 9.50
C THR A 115 28.40 -0.58 8.81
N LEU A 116 27.32 -0.33 8.06
CA LEU A 116 26.65 -1.36 7.26
C LEU A 116 27.59 -2.01 6.23
N GLN A 117 28.52 -1.22 5.68
CA GLN A 117 29.53 -1.72 4.74
C GLN A 117 30.52 -2.68 5.40
N ALA A 118 31.00 -2.36 6.61
CA ALA A 118 31.90 -3.24 7.37
C ALA A 118 31.18 -4.54 7.80
N LEU A 119 29.88 -4.45 8.14
CA LEU A 119 29.04 -5.60 8.43
C LEU A 119 28.92 -6.52 7.20
N GLU A 120 28.62 -5.95 6.04
CA GLU A 120 28.54 -6.71 4.79
C GLU A 120 29.86 -7.42 4.48
N GLN A 121 30.97 -6.70 4.59
CA GLN A 121 32.29 -7.26 4.35
C GLN A 121 32.59 -8.42 5.32
N SER A 122 32.28 -8.26 6.61
CA SER A 122 32.51 -9.29 7.63
C SER A 122 31.64 -10.54 7.42
N ALA A 123 30.45 -10.37 6.87
CA ALA A 123 29.58 -11.47 6.50
C ALA A 123 30.09 -12.23 5.25
N ARG A 124 30.74 -11.53 4.30
CA ARG A 124 31.31 -12.11 3.08
C ARG A 124 32.64 -12.84 3.33
N ASP A 125 33.50 -12.27 4.19
CA ASP A 125 34.84 -12.83 4.48
C ASP A 125 34.84 -13.85 5.64
N GLY A 126 33.67 -14.14 6.22
CA GLY A 126 33.49 -15.16 7.26
C GLY A 126 33.80 -14.70 8.68
N ARG A 127 34.31 -13.46 8.91
CA ARG A 127 34.56 -12.94 10.27
C ARG A 127 33.30 -12.93 11.11
N LEU A 128 32.14 -12.61 10.52
CA LEU A 128 30.87 -12.63 11.24
C LEU A 128 30.54 -14.01 11.81
N ALA A 129 30.87 -15.08 11.09
CA ALA A 129 30.63 -16.46 11.53
C ALA A 129 31.47 -16.90 12.73
N THR A 130 32.51 -16.12 13.10
CA THR A 130 33.32 -16.41 14.32
C THR A 130 32.59 -16.02 15.61
N LEU A 131 31.57 -15.18 15.52
CA LEU A 131 30.77 -14.80 16.68
C LEU A 131 29.80 -15.90 17.09
N PRO A 132 29.56 -16.09 18.40
CA PRO A 132 28.57 -17.05 18.89
C PRO A 132 27.18 -16.79 18.28
N ARG A 133 26.54 -17.83 17.77
CA ARG A 133 25.20 -17.80 17.13
C ARG A 133 25.14 -17.08 15.76
N PHE A 134 26.28 -16.74 15.13
CA PHE A 134 26.39 -16.20 13.79
C PHE A 134 27.02 -17.23 12.85
N GLY A 135 26.33 -18.33 12.55
CA GLY A 135 26.78 -19.27 11.53
C GLY A 135 26.48 -18.80 10.10
N ASP A 136 26.93 -19.54 9.08
CA ASP A 136 26.79 -19.19 7.65
C ASP A 136 25.36 -18.86 7.24
N LYS A 137 24.36 -19.55 7.78
CA LYS A 137 22.94 -19.23 7.51
C LYS A 137 22.55 -17.84 7.99
N THR A 138 23.09 -17.41 9.13
CA THR A 138 22.82 -16.08 9.69
C THR A 138 23.55 -15.01 8.88
N ALA A 139 24.81 -15.26 8.52
CA ALA A 139 25.60 -14.36 7.66
C ALA A 139 24.91 -14.13 6.30
N ASN A 140 24.45 -15.21 5.65
CA ASN A 140 23.71 -15.13 4.39
C ASN A 140 22.38 -14.37 4.53
N LYS A 141 21.68 -14.52 5.67
CA LYS A 141 20.45 -13.80 5.95
C LYS A 141 20.69 -12.29 6.14
N ILE A 142 21.81 -11.94 6.80
CA ILE A 142 22.24 -10.56 6.97
C ILE A 142 22.65 -9.95 5.63
N LEU A 143 23.42 -10.67 4.79
CA LEU A 143 23.77 -10.21 3.45
C LEU A 143 22.54 -9.95 2.59
N LYS A 144 21.57 -10.84 2.63
CA LYS A 144 20.29 -10.64 1.95
C LYS A 144 19.57 -9.41 2.51
N GLY A 145 19.45 -9.29 3.84
CA GLY A 145 18.81 -8.14 4.49
C GLY A 145 19.47 -6.80 4.16
N ILE A 146 20.80 -6.75 4.04
CA ILE A 146 21.54 -5.56 3.60
C ILE A 146 21.24 -5.24 2.13
N ALA A 147 21.20 -6.24 1.26
CA ALA A 147 20.85 -6.05 -0.14
C ALA A 147 19.43 -5.55 -0.29
N ASP A 148 18.49 -6.14 0.47
CA ASP A 148 17.08 -5.74 0.50
C ASP A 148 16.92 -4.31 1.06
N LEU A 149 17.67 -3.95 2.12
CA LEU A 149 17.67 -2.60 2.70
C LEU A 149 18.18 -1.54 1.70
N ARG A 150 19.27 -1.85 0.98
CA ARG A 150 19.78 -0.95 -0.07
C ARG A 150 18.83 -0.83 -1.25
N ALA A 151 18.22 -1.94 -1.64
CA ALA A 151 17.20 -1.94 -2.68
C ALA A 151 15.95 -1.17 -2.23
N ALA A 152 15.48 -1.37 -1.01
CA ALA A 152 14.34 -0.64 -0.44
C ALA A 152 14.64 0.85 -0.24
N GLY A 153 15.85 1.22 0.17
CA GLY A 153 16.27 2.63 0.29
C GLY A 153 16.33 3.38 -1.03
N ALA A 154 16.35 2.65 -2.16
CA ALA A 154 16.29 3.24 -3.50
C ALA A 154 14.85 3.44 -3.98
N TYR A 155 13.86 2.87 -3.30
CA TYR A 155 12.45 2.97 -3.69
C TYR A 155 11.68 3.89 -2.75
N VAL A 156 10.72 4.62 -3.34
CA VAL A 156 9.73 5.42 -2.61
C VAL A 156 8.32 4.98 -3.02
N LEU A 157 7.33 5.24 -2.18
CA LEU A 157 5.93 5.04 -2.53
C LEU A 157 5.58 5.88 -3.76
N TRP A 158 4.73 5.35 -4.63
CA TRP A 158 4.31 6.03 -5.86
C TRP A 158 3.87 7.49 -5.64
N GLN A 159 3.11 7.77 -4.59
CA GLN A 159 2.62 9.12 -4.28
C GLN A 159 3.79 10.11 -4.03
N HIS A 160 4.84 9.69 -3.34
CA HIS A 160 6.02 10.53 -3.09
C HIS A 160 6.81 10.72 -4.38
N GLY A 161 7.04 9.65 -5.14
CA GLY A 161 7.70 9.73 -6.44
C GLY A 161 6.94 10.60 -7.43
N ARG A 162 5.61 10.54 -7.44
CA ARG A 162 4.77 11.41 -8.28
C ARG A 162 4.87 12.88 -7.90
N ALA A 163 4.80 13.20 -6.60
CA ALA A 163 4.92 14.58 -6.13
C ALA A 163 6.27 15.18 -6.53
N GLU A 164 7.35 14.41 -6.39
CA GLU A 164 8.68 14.83 -6.82
C GLU A 164 8.78 14.95 -8.36
N ALA A 165 8.20 14.00 -9.10
CA ALA A 165 8.16 14.08 -10.56
C ALA A 165 7.42 15.32 -11.07
N GLU A 166 6.32 15.72 -10.44
CA GLU A 166 5.59 16.96 -10.80
C GLU A 166 6.42 18.21 -10.49
N ARG A 167 7.17 18.21 -9.38
CA ARG A 167 8.10 19.31 -9.06
C ARG A 167 9.20 19.44 -10.12
N LEU A 168 9.83 18.31 -10.49
CA LEU A 168 10.88 18.28 -11.51
C LEU A 168 10.34 18.60 -12.90
N ARG A 169 9.16 18.07 -13.26
CA ARG A 169 8.46 18.41 -14.49
C ARG A 169 8.26 19.91 -14.62
N SER A 170 7.81 20.56 -13.54
CA SER A 170 7.61 22.01 -13.51
C SER A 170 8.92 22.78 -13.65
N ALA A 171 10.01 22.31 -13.03
CA ALA A 171 11.33 22.91 -13.16
C ALA A 171 11.89 22.80 -14.59
N VAL A 172 11.73 21.63 -15.25
CA VAL A 172 12.10 21.43 -16.66
C VAL A 172 11.25 22.30 -17.59
N ALA A 173 9.94 22.38 -17.34
CA ALA A 173 9.01 23.17 -18.14
C ALA A 173 9.30 24.70 -18.08
N ALA A 174 9.97 25.17 -17.02
CA ALA A 174 10.35 26.58 -16.89
C ALA A 174 11.44 27.03 -17.87
N HIS A 175 12.16 26.11 -18.52
CA HIS A 175 13.18 26.46 -19.51
C HIS A 175 12.52 27.01 -20.79
N PRO A 176 12.97 28.14 -21.35
CA PRO A 176 12.28 28.85 -22.45
C PRO A 176 12.17 28.04 -23.75
N ASP A 177 13.08 27.11 -23.98
CA ASP A 177 13.08 26.26 -25.16
C ASP A 177 12.33 24.93 -24.96
N VAL A 178 11.77 24.67 -23.78
CA VAL A 178 10.91 23.53 -23.52
C VAL A 178 9.47 23.87 -23.90
N LEU A 179 8.87 23.05 -24.76
CA LEU A 179 7.52 23.24 -25.27
C LEU A 179 6.49 22.40 -24.51
N GLN A 180 6.88 21.19 -24.10
CA GLN A 180 6.05 20.23 -23.39
C GLN A 180 6.94 19.29 -22.58
N VAL A 181 6.48 18.89 -21.40
CA VAL A 181 7.13 17.87 -20.54
C VAL A 181 6.09 16.91 -20.01
N GLU A 182 6.38 15.63 -20.16
CA GLU A 182 5.53 14.54 -19.64
C GLU A 182 6.31 13.61 -18.71
N ILE A 183 5.61 13.16 -17.67
CA ILE A 183 6.11 12.10 -16.78
C ILE A 183 5.95 10.76 -17.50
N ALA A 184 6.99 9.94 -17.45
CA ALA A 184 7.06 8.64 -18.10
C ALA A 184 7.32 7.50 -17.06
N GLY A 185 7.91 6.43 -17.51
CA GLY A 185 8.44 5.35 -16.69
C GLY A 185 7.45 4.65 -15.75
N SER A 186 7.99 4.21 -14.63
CA SER A 186 7.26 3.48 -13.60
C SER A 186 6.13 4.31 -12.96
N ILE A 187 6.31 5.62 -12.83
CA ILE A 187 5.29 6.53 -12.29
C ILE A 187 4.07 6.57 -13.20
N ARG A 188 4.27 6.72 -14.50
CA ARG A 188 3.17 6.74 -15.47
C ARG A 188 2.48 5.38 -15.60
N ARG A 189 3.23 4.28 -15.43
CA ARG A 189 2.67 2.93 -15.36
C ARG A 189 1.99 2.60 -14.03
N ARG A 190 1.95 3.53 -13.07
CA ARG A 190 1.33 3.33 -11.75
C ARG A 190 1.93 2.13 -11.01
N MET A 191 3.28 2.05 -10.96
CA MET A 191 3.95 1.06 -10.12
C MET A 191 3.79 1.46 -8.65
N GLU A 192 3.60 0.48 -7.77
CA GLU A 192 3.42 0.68 -6.32
C GLU A 192 4.61 1.40 -5.69
N LEU A 193 5.80 1.04 -6.16
CA LEU A 193 7.09 1.60 -5.74
C LEU A 193 7.83 2.15 -6.95
N VAL A 194 8.47 3.28 -6.80
CA VAL A 194 9.26 3.95 -7.83
C VAL A 194 10.67 4.23 -7.31
N ARG A 195 11.66 4.16 -8.19
CA ARG A 195 13.07 4.36 -7.83
C ARG A 195 13.65 5.61 -8.47
N ASP A 196 13.29 5.86 -9.70
CA ASP A 196 13.78 6.92 -10.56
C ASP A 196 12.59 7.66 -11.20
N ILE A 197 12.85 8.88 -11.61
CA ILE A 197 11.85 9.74 -12.25
C ILE A 197 12.22 9.86 -13.72
N ASP A 198 11.33 9.40 -14.60
CA ASP A 198 11.48 9.48 -16.04
C ASP A 198 10.69 10.66 -16.59
N LEU A 199 11.35 11.57 -17.30
CA LEU A 199 10.73 12.69 -18.00
C LEU A 199 11.08 12.69 -19.48
N VAL A 200 10.11 13.09 -20.32
CA VAL A 200 10.33 13.35 -21.73
C VAL A 200 9.93 14.77 -22.03
N ALA A 201 10.83 15.53 -22.68
CA ALA A 201 10.62 16.94 -23.01
C ALA A 201 10.70 17.19 -24.51
N ALA A 202 9.63 17.73 -25.10
CA ALA A 202 9.67 18.29 -26.43
C ALA A 202 10.28 19.70 -26.38
N VAL A 203 11.30 19.94 -27.20
CA VAL A 203 12.08 21.20 -27.14
C VAL A 203 12.17 21.91 -28.48
N ARG A 204 12.37 23.21 -28.42
CA ARG A 204 12.67 24.05 -29.58
C ARG A 204 14.17 23.97 -29.89
N GLY A 205 14.50 23.84 -31.15
CA GLY A 205 15.89 23.79 -31.60
C GLY A 205 16.55 22.43 -31.39
N SER A 206 17.81 22.42 -30.95
CA SER A 206 18.59 21.20 -30.77
C SER A 206 18.33 20.54 -29.41
N PRO A 207 17.79 19.29 -29.39
CA PRO A 207 17.56 18.57 -28.13
C PRO A 207 18.82 18.41 -27.26
N SER A 208 19.99 18.24 -27.86
CA SER A 208 21.24 18.09 -27.11
C SER A 208 21.69 19.39 -26.43
N VAL A 209 21.43 20.54 -27.05
CA VAL A 209 21.77 21.85 -26.45
C VAL A 209 20.86 22.14 -25.27
N VAL A 210 19.57 21.91 -25.39
CA VAL A 210 18.62 22.10 -24.30
C VAL A 210 18.88 21.10 -23.16
N ALA A 211 19.17 19.83 -23.49
CA ALA A 211 19.56 18.85 -22.47
C ALA A 211 20.79 19.31 -21.68
N ALA A 212 21.84 19.81 -22.34
CA ALA A 212 23.03 20.33 -21.66
C ALA A 212 22.72 21.53 -20.75
N ALA A 213 21.79 22.40 -21.14
CA ALA A 213 21.33 23.49 -20.28
C ALA A 213 20.55 22.98 -19.06
N LEU A 214 19.70 21.99 -19.24
CA LEU A 214 18.91 21.38 -18.15
C LEU A 214 19.77 20.58 -17.16
N ALA A 215 20.99 20.18 -17.55
CA ALA A 215 21.97 19.60 -16.63
C ALA A 215 22.43 20.59 -15.52
N GLN A 216 22.14 21.87 -15.68
CA GLN A 216 22.45 22.94 -14.72
C GLN A 216 21.23 23.33 -13.84
N LEU A 217 20.18 22.51 -13.81
CA LEU A 217 19.00 22.78 -12.96
C LEU A 217 19.42 22.91 -11.48
N PRO A 218 18.78 23.80 -10.71
CA PRO A 218 19.04 23.92 -9.28
C PRO A 218 18.83 22.59 -8.54
N GLY A 219 19.76 22.25 -7.66
CA GLY A 219 19.71 21.00 -6.87
C GLY A 219 20.34 19.78 -7.56
N VAL A 220 20.76 19.87 -8.82
CA VAL A 220 21.55 18.82 -9.46
C VAL A 220 22.93 18.74 -8.79
N HIS A 221 23.23 17.57 -8.24
CA HIS A 221 24.50 17.27 -7.58
C HIS A 221 25.51 16.66 -8.57
N GLU A 222 25.04 15.79 -9.46
CA GLU A 222 25.89 15.04 -10.37
C GLU A 222 25.14 14.68 -11.66
N VAL A 223 25.83 14.71 -12.79
CA VAL A 223 25.39 14.12 -14.05
C VAL A 223 25.98 12.72 -14.13
N LEU A 224 25.15 11.69 -13.87
CA LEU A 224 25.60 10.31 -13.80
C LEU A 224 25.89 9.68 -15.17
N GLY A 225 25.20 10.16 -16.19
CA GLY A 225 25.28 9.61 -17.52
C GLY A 225 24.45 10.39 -18.51
N GLY A 226 24.52 9.95 -19.75
CA GLY A 226 23.83 10.57 -20.87
C GLY A 226 24.81 11.17 -21.86
N GLY A 227 24.33 11.38 -23.06
CA GLY A 227 25.04 12.01 -24.17
C GLY A 227 24.04 12.46 -25.21
N GLY A 228 24.31 13.60 -25.82
CA GLY A 228 23.40 14.18 -26.77
C GLY A 228 22.10 14.63 -26.10
N ARG A 229 20.97 13.99 -26.40
CA ARG A 229 19.62 14.41 -25.96
C ARG A 229 19.12 13.76 -24.68
N SER A 230 19.85 12.84 -24.07
CA SER A 230 19.46 12.12 -22.85
C SER A 230 20.40 12.43 -21.71
N LEU A 231 19.85 12.58 -20.50
CA LEU A 231 20.58 12.86 -19.26
C LEU A 231 20.07 11.95 -18.14
N THR A 232 20.99 11.47 -17.32
CA THR A 232 20.68 10.92 -15.99
C THR A 232 21.27 11.85 -14.94
N LEU A 233 20.40 12.48 -14.15
CA LEU A 233 20.76 13.46 -13.14
C LEU A 233 20.53 12.89 -11.74
N ARG A 234 21.47 13.18 -10.81
CA ARG A 234 21.31 12.92 -9.38
C ARG A 234 21.18 14.22 -8.63
N PHE A 235 20.22 14.28 -7.73
CA PHE A 235 19.98 15.44 -6.87
C PHE A 235 20.65 15.25 -5.50
N ALA A 236 20.80 16.37 -4.76
CA ALA A 236 21.49 16.38 -3.47
C ALA A 236 20.79 15.52 -2.39
N ASP A 237 19.48 15.29 -2.51
CA ASP A 237 18.66 14.42 -1.66
C ASP A 237 18.77 12.93 -2.00
N GLY A 238 19.59 12.57 -3.01
CA GLY A 238 19.81 11.21 -3.47
C GLY A 238 18.82 10.73 -4.55
N GLY A 239 17.79 11.51 -4.88
CA GLY A 239 16.87 11.23 -5.97
C GLY A 239 17.55 11.24 -7.33
N SER A 240 17.04 10.47 -8.30
CA SER A 240 17.55 10.45 -9.67
C SER A 240 16.44 10.73 -10.68
N MET A 241 16.82 11.39 -11.79
CA MET A 241 15.92 11.69 -12.89
C MET A 241 16.57 11.33 -14.23
N ASP A 242 15.86 10.57 -15.03
CA ASP A 242 16.18 10.34 -16.43
C ASP A 242 15.36 11.29 -17.30
N LEU A 243 16.04 12.14 -18.05
CA LEU A 243 15.43 13.13 -18.93
C LEU A 243 15.82 12.86 -20.38
N VAL A 244 14.82 12.78 -21.25
CA VAL A 244 15.01 12.68 -22.71
C VAL A 244 14.43 13.91 -23.37
N CYS A 245 15.27 14.70 -24.05
CA CYS A 245 14.86 15.83 -24.88
C CYS A 245 14.67 15.38 -26.32
N VAL A 246 13.56 15.77 -26.94
CA VAL A 246 13.21 15.36 -28.32
C VAL A 246 12.65 16.54 -29.12
N ARG A 247 12.63 16.42 -30.44
CA ARG A 247 11.86 17.32 -31.29
C ARG A 247 10.35 17.09 -31.09
N PRO A 248 9.49 18.10 -31.29
CA PRO A 248 8.05 17.96 -31.06
C PRO A 248 7.40 16.78 -31.80
N GLU A 249 7.79 16.52 -33.03
CA GLU A 249 7.29 15.42 -33.84
C GLU A 249 7.69 14.01 -33.34
N GLN A 250 8.67 13.93 -32.45
CA GLN A 250 9.15 12.68 -31.85
C GLN A 250 8.52 12.41 -30.47
N MET A 251 7.80 13.39 -29.90
CA MET A 251 7.33 13.36 -28.52
C MET A 251 6.51 12.11 -28.19
N SER A 252 5.57 11.73 -29.05
CA SER A 252 4.66 10.61 -28.79
C SER A 252 5.37 9.27 -28.75
N LEU A 253 6.31 9.02 -29.65
CA LEU A 253 7.08 7.78 -29.66
C LEU A 253 8.12 7.72 -28.55
N ALA A 254 8.76 8.85 -28.25
CA ALA A 254 9.68 8.94 -27.12
C ALA A 254 8.95 8.70 -25.77
N LEU A 255 7.79 9.31 -25.60
CA LEU A 255 6.96 9.11 -24.40
C LEU A 255 6.47 7.67 -24.28
N TRP A 256 6.00 7.06 -25.38
CA TRP A 256 5.62 5.67 -25.41
C TRP A 256 6.79 4.75 -24.99
N ARG A 257 7.96 4.97 -25.56
CA ARG A 257 9.18 4.19 -25.28
C ARG A 257 9.65 4.34 -23.86
N ALA A 258 9.73 5.56 -23.36
CA ALA A 258 10.12 5.85 -21.98
C ALA A 258 9.07 5.36 -20.96
N THR A 259 7.80 5.22 -21.36
CA THR A 259 6.73 4.72 -20.49
C THR A 259 6.74 3.19 -20.38
N GLY A 260 6.86 2.46 -21.50
CA GLY A 260 6.73 0.99 -21.51
C GLY A 260 7.85 0.29 -20.74
N SER A 261 7.54 -0.85 -20.11
CA SER A 261 8.58 -1.74 -19.61
C SER A 261 9.46 -2.24 -20.79
N ALA A 262 10.69 -2.66 -20.51
CA ALA A 262 11.57 -3.21 -21.52
C ALA A 262 10.93 -4.38 -22.28
N ALA A 263 10.12 -5.21 -21.59
CA ALA A 263 9.39 -6.32 -22.20
C ALA A 263 8.30 -5.83 -23.16
N HIS A 264 7.50 -4.84 -22.76
CA HIS A 264 6.47 -4.24 -23.60
C HIS A 264 7.06 -3.59 -24.85
N VAL A 265 8.09 -2.76 -24.69
CA VAL A 265 8.77 -2.08 -25.81
C VAL A 265 9.34 -3.09 -26.80
N ARG A 266 9.96 -4.15 -26.31
CA ARG A 266 10.48 -5.24 -27.15
C ARG A 266 9.36 -5.93 -27.94
N GLN A 267 8.28 -6.38 -27.29
CA GLN A 267 7.16 -7.07 -27.92
C GLN A 267 6.49 -6.23 -29.02
N VAL A 268 6.30 -4.92 -28.75
CA VAL A 268 5.73 -3.99 -29.75
C VAL A 268 6.70 -3.75 -30.89
N THR A 269 8.01 -3.68 -30.64
CA THR A 269 9.03 -3.55 -31.67
C THR A 269 9.11 -4.81 -32.57
N GLU A 270 9.02 -6.00 -31.97
CA GLU A 270 8.94 -7.27 -32.69
C GLU A 270 7.68 -7.35 -33.54
N ARG A 271 6.55 -6.85 -33.03
CA ARG A 271 5.30 -6.75 -33.83
C ARG A 271 5.45 -5.82 -35.02
N ALA A 272 6.10 -4.65 -34.86
CA ALA A 272 6.39 -3.76 -35.98
C ALA A 272 7.23 -4.46 -37.04
N SER A 273 8.29 -5.14 -36.65
CA SER A 273 9.18 -5.90 -37.55
C SER A 273 8.42 -7.02 -38.30
N ALA A 274 7.51 -7.72 -37.60
CA ALA A 274 6.68 -8.77 -38.23
C ALA A 274 5.72 -8.22 -39.31
N LEU A 275 5.38 -6.92 -39.25
CA LEU A 275 4.57 -6.23 -40.24
C LEU A 275 5.42 -5.53 -41.32
N GLY A 276 6.75 -5.71 -41.30
CA GLY A 276 7.68 -5.06 -42.21
C GLY A 276 7.93 -3.58 -41.89
N LEU A 277 7.49 -3.10 -40.71
CA LEU A 277 7.72 -1.74 -40.27
C LEU A 277 9.00 -1.67 -39.45
N VAL A 278 9.65 -0.50 -39.45
CA VAL A 278 10.87 -0.25 -38.66
C VAL A 278 10.56 0.76 -37.57
N LEU A 279 10.53 0.30 -36.31
CA LEU A 279 10.40 1.15 -35.13
C LEU A 279 11.77 1.30 -34.49
N ALA A 280 12.50 2.37 -34.85
CA ALA A 280 13.86 2.62 -34.39
C ALA A 280 14.02 4.04 -33.86
N GLY A 281 14.68 4.17 -32.69
CA GLY A 281 14.68 5.44 -31.97
C GLY A 281 13.26 5.91 -31.70
N ASP A 282 12.96 7.16 -32.04
CA ASP A 282 11.61 7.73 -31.89
C ASP A 282 10.96 7.99 -33.26
N GLU A 283 11.15 7.05 -34.19
CA GLU A 283 10.59 7.08 -35.55
C GLU A 283 9.98 5.74 -35.88
N LEU A 284 8.85 5.79 -36.58
CA LEU A 284 8.22 4.63 -37.23
C LEU A 284 8.31 4.82 -38.75
N ARG A 285 8.84 3.80 -39.45
CA ARG A 285 8.99 3.84 -40.91
C ARG A 285 8.26 2.68 -41.55
N GLY A 286 7.67 2.97 -42.71
CA GLY A 286 7.03 1.97 -43.58
C GLY A 286 8.04 1.05 -44.28
N VAL A 287 7.53 0.05 -44.96
CA VAL A 287 8.31 -0.91 -45.78
C VAL A 287 9.11 -0.24 -46.92
N ASP A 288 8.68 0.92 -47.38
CA ASP A 288 9.33 1.78 -48.36
C ASP A 288 10.34 2.76 -47.72
N GLY A 289 10.55 2.71 -46.42
CA GLY A 289 11.40 3.62 -45.66
C GLY A 289 10.78 4.97 -45.36
N ALA A 290 9.56 5.24 -45.81
CA ALA A 290 8.87 6.50 -45.55
C ALA A 290 8.55 6.66 -44.04
N LEU A 291 8.69 7.87 -43.53
CA LEU A 291 8.34 8.18 -42.14
C LEU A 291 6.81 8.16 -41.99
N LEU A 292 6.33 7.34 -41.07
CA LEU A 292 4.93 7.31 -40.66
C LEU A 292 4.76 8.27 -39.47
N GLN A 293 3.82 9.21 -39.61
CA GLN A 293 3.56 10.18 -38.55
C GLN A 293 2.85 9.50 -37.38
N VAL A 294 3.33 9.80 -36.17
CA VAL A 294 2.75 9.35 -34.90
C VAL A 294 2.65 10.57 -33.97
N THR A 295 1.53 11.27 -34.03
CA THR A 295 1.26 12.48 -33.23
C THR A 295 0.72 12.14 -31.85
N HIS A 296 0.09 10.96 -31.73
CA HIS A 296 -0.42 10.42 -30.47
C HIS A 296 -0.06 8.93 -30.33
N GLU A 297 0.19 8.47 -29.11
CA GLU A 297 0.58 7.07 -28.85
C GLU A 297 -0.38 6.04 -29.46
N HIS A 298 -1.71 6.31 -29.48
CA HIS A 298 -2.69 5.37 -30.04
C HIS A 298 -2.48 5.11 -31.55
N GLU A 299 -1.89 6.06 -32.28
CA GLU A 299 -1.59 5.90 -33.70
C GLU A 299 -0.51 4.85 -33.96
N LEU A 300 0.49 4.76 -33.04
CA LEU A 300 1.47 3.65 -33.08
C LEU A 300 0.75 2.31 -33.06
N TYR A 301 -0.17 2.11 -32.09
CA TYR A 301 -0.91 0.85 -31.98
C TYR A 301 -1.79 0.60 -33.19
N THR A 302 -2.39 1.63 -33.78
CA THR A 302 -3.18 1.53 -34.99
C THR A 302 -2.34 1.07 -36.19
N HIS A 303 -1.14 1.64 -36.41
CA HIS A 303 -0.21 1.21 -37.44
C HIS A 303 0.21 -0.26 -37.30
N LEU A 304 0.23 -0.77 -36.06
CA LEU A 304 0.61 -2.14 -35.74
C LEU A 304 -0.58 -3.11 -35.67
N ALA A 305 -1.78 -2.66 -36.05
CA ALA A 305 -3.04 -3.43 -35.94
C ALA A 305 -3.23 -3.97 -34.49
N LEU A 306 -3.02 -3.11 -33.51
CA LEU A 306 -3.20 -3.39 -32.09
C LEU A 306 -4.27 -2.45 -31.50
N ALA A 307 -5.06 -2.94 -30.56
CA ALA A 307 -5.82 -2.08 -29.67
C ALA A 307 -4.86 -1.27 -28.77
N TYR A 308 -5.26 -0.07 -28.38
CA TYR A 308 -4.42 0.79 -27.53
C TYR A 308 -4.18 0.17 -26.15
N CYS A 309 -2.92 -0.02 -25.78
CA CYS A 309 -2.52 -0.43 -24.45
C CYS A 309 -2.35 0.80 -23.56
N ALA A 310 -3.21 0.95 -22.55
CA ALA A 310 -3.09 2.00 -21.55
C ALA A 310 -1.72 1.89 -20.83
N PRO A 311 -1.12 3.01 -20.37
CA PRO A 311 0.18 2.99 -19.69
C PRO A 311 0.29 1.96 -18.57
N GLU A 312 -0.75 1.80 -17.76
CA GLU A 312 -0.81 0.86 -16.64
C GLU A 312 -0.62 -0.60 -17.07
N LEU A 313 -1.00 -0.94 -18.29
CA LEU A 313 -0.91 -2.32 -18.82
C LEU A 313 0.46 -2.66 -19.40
N ARG A 314 1.34 -1.69 -19.67
CA ARG A 314 2.58 -1.84 -20.44
C ARG A 314 3.71 -2.54 -19.67
N GLU A 315 3.44 -3.73 -19.13
CA GLU A 315 4.41 -4.53 -18.36
C GLU A 315 4.98 -5.74 -19.13
N GLY A 316 4.47 -6.03 -20.32
CA GLY A 316 4.88 -7.20 -21.12
C GLY A 316 4.30 -8.52 -20.58
N THR A 317 3.10 -8.47 -20.01
CA THR A 317 2.44 -9.60 -19.34
C THR A 317 1.26 -10.16 -20.15
N GLY A 318 1.30 -10.02 -21.48
CA GLY A 318 0.31 -10.52 -22.44
C GLY A 318 -0.63 -9.47 -23.00
N GLU A 319 -0.41 -8.17 -22.69
CA GLU A 319 -1.24 -7.08 -23.21
C GLU A 319 -1.07 -6.88 -24.72
N VAL A 320 0.10 -7.14 -25.28
CA VAL A 320 0.34 -6.99 -26.73
C VAL A 320 -0.42 -8.06 -27.50
N GLU A 321 -0.39 -9.31 -27.04
CA GLU A 321 -1.15 -10.42 -27.61
C GLU A 321 -2.67 -10.21 -27.47
N ALA A 322 -3.12 -9.69 -26.33
CA ALA A 322 -4.53 -9.35 -26.12
C ALA A 322 -4.96 -8.19 -27.02
N ALA A 323 -4.11 -7.16 -27.18
CA ALA A 323 -4.35 -6.04 -28.08
C ALA A 323 -4.47 -6.48 -29.54
N ALA A 324 -3.64 -7.45 -29.98
CA ALA A 324 -3.69 -8.01 -31.34
C ALA A 324 -5.00 -8.77 -31.62
N ARG A 325 -5.64 -9.29 -30.59
CA ARG A 325 -6.94 -10.00 -30.68
C ARG A 325 -8.13 -9.12 -30.32
N SER A 326 -7.93 -7.82 -30.05
CA SER A 326 -8.95 -6.90 -29.51
C SER A 326 -9.61 -7.43 -28.24
N ALA A 327 -8.83 -8.10 -27.38
CA ALA A 327 -9.27 -8.76 -26.16
C ALA A 327 -8.84 -8.02 -24.86
N LEU A 328 -8.39 -6.78 -24.99
CA LEU A 328 -8.14 -5.94 -23.81
C LEU A 328 -9.47 -5.57 -23.13
N PRO A 329 -9.58 -5.61 -21.79
CA PRO A 329 -10.78 -5.21 -21.10
C PRO A 329 -11.01 -3.69 -21.19
N VAL A 330 -12.26 -3.28 -21.05
CA VAL A 330 -12.61 -1.88 -20.76
C VAL A 330 -12.28 -1.65 -19.29
N LEU A 331 -11.19 -0.94 -19.04
CA LEU A 331 -10.65 -0.76 -17.68
C LEU A 331 -11.56 0.13 -16.83
N VAL A 332 -11.70 -0.23 -15.57
CA VAL A 332 -12.41 0.56 -14.56
C VAL A 332 -11.82 1.97 -14.45
N THR A 333 -12.65 2.95 -14.15
CA THR A 333 -12.25 4.36 -13.90
C THR A 333 -12.79 4.84 -12.56
N GLU A 334 -12.27 5.95 -12.04
CA GLU A 334 -12.79 6.55 -10.81
C GLU A 334 -14.26 6.94 -10.92
N ARG A 335 -14.73 7.30 -12.13
CA ARG A 335 -16.13 7.67 -12.38
C ARG A 335 -17.09 6.49 -12.29
N ASP A 336 -16.58 5.26 -12.39
CA ASP A 336 -17.38 4.05 -12.23
C ASP A 336 -17.66 3.73 -10.77
N LEU A 337 -16.90 4.32 -9.83
CA LEU A 337 -17.10 4.10 -8.40
C LEU A 337 -18.42 4.76 -7.95
N ALA A 338 -19.34 3.95 -7.45
CA ALA A 338 -20.62 4.40 -6.91
C ALA A 338 -20.55 4.69 -5.41
N GLY A 339 -19.55 4.16 -4.69
CA GLY A 339 -19.37 4.38 -3.27
C GLY A 339 -18.02 3.90 -2.76
N ALA A 340 -17.76 4.15 -1.49
CA ALA A 340 -16.58 3.68 -0.77
C ALA A 340 -16.97 2.72 0.35
N LEU A 341 -16.23 1.65 0.48
CA LEU A 341 -16.28 0.68 1.58
C LEU A 341 -14.89 0.68 2.25
N HIS A 342 -14.79 0.25 3.50
CA HIS A 342 -13.58 0.30 4.33
C HIS A 342 -13.16 1.73 4.65
N CYS A 343 -13.92 2.34 5.57
CA CYS A 343 -13.65 3.68 6.09
C CYS A 343 -13.90 3.69 7.60
N HIS A 344 -13.04 4.41 8.32
CA HIS A 344 -13.05 4.51 9.78
C HIS A 344 -13.54 5.88 10.23
N SER A 345 -14.14 5.92 11.42
CA SER A 345 -14.61 7.13 12.06
C SER A 345 -13.97 7.32 13.43
N GLN A 346 -14.25 8.43 14.09
CA GLN A 346 -13.80 8.68 15.45
C GLN A 346 -14.32 7.66 16.50
N TYR A 347 -15.17 6.72 16.10
CA TYR A 347 -15.58 5.62 16.95
C TYR A 347 -14.46 4.63 17.21
N SER A 348 -13.56 4.40 16.23
CA SER A 348 -12.32 3.62 16.41
C SER A 348 -11.09 4.52 16.29
N ASP A 349 -10.31 4.42 15.25
CA ASP A 349 -9.04 5.14 15.04
C ASP A 349 -9.11 6.18 13.91
N GLY A 350 -10.28 6.43 13.36
CA GLY A 350 -10.49 7.53 12.42
C GLY A 350 -10.49 8.90 13.11
N GLY A 351 -9.99 9.91 12.41
CA GLY A 351 -9.87 11.28 12.90
C GLY A 351 -11.07 12.18 12.62
N ALA A 352 -12.20 11.65 12.10
CA ALA A 352 -13.36 12.44 11.71
C ALA A 352 -14.67 11.78 12.12
N THR A 353 -15.72 12.58 12.29
CA THR A 353 -17.08 12.09 12.54
C THR A 353 -17.65 11.39 11.31
N ILE A 354 -18.68 10.55 11.51
CA ILE A 354 -19.38 9.89 10.40
C ILE A 354 -19.95 10.92 9.43
N ALA A 355 -20.47 12.04 9.93
CA ALA A 355 -21.01 13.12 9.11
C ALA A 355 -19.93 13.76 8.23
N GLU A 356 -18.77 14.11 8.78
CA GLU A 356 -17.64 14.66 8.03
C GLU A 356 -17.12 13.69 6.96
N MET A 357 -17.05 12.40 7.27
CA MET A 357 -16.70 11.36 6.29
C MET A 357 -17.76 11.25 5.19
N ALA A 358 -19.04 11.34 5.53
CA ALA A 358 -20.15 11.30 4.57
C ALA A 358 -20.13 12.53 3.63
N ASP A 359 -19.88 13.74 4.17
CA ASP A 359 -19.76 14.96 3.38
C ASP A 359 -18.57 14.87 2.40
N ALA A 360 -17.44 14.33 2.85
CA ALA A 360 -16.27 14.10 2.00
C ALA A 360 -16.57 13.10 0.87
N ALA A 361 -17.29 12.02 1.14
CA ALA A 361 -17.72 11.06 0.13
C ALA A 361 -18.67 11.70 -0.89
N GLN A 362 -19.65 12.49 -0.44
CA GLN A 362 -20.58 13.21 -1.32
C GLN A 362 -19.85 14.24 -2.20
N SER A 363 -18.86 14.96 -1.65
CA SER A 363 -18.05 15.92 -2.42
C SER A 363 -17.27 15.28 -3.58
N ARG A 364 -17.05 13.97 -3.50
CA ARG A 364 -16.45 13.13 -4.55
C ARG A 364 -17.47 12.44 -5.45
N HIS A 365 -18.74 12.84 -5.35
CA HIS A 365 -19.86 12.29 -6.12
C HIS A 365 -20.13 10.80 -5.87
N LEU A 366 -19.73 10.27 -4.72
CA LEU A 366 -20.09 8.92 -4.30
C LEU A 366 -21.56 8.92 -3.81
N GLY A 367 -22.29 7.86 -4.12
CA GLY A 367 -23.69 7.70 -3.74
C GLY A 367 -23.88 6.99 -2.38
N TYR A 368 -22.81 6.40 -1.83
CA TYR A 368 -22.84 5.79 -0.50
C TYR A 368 -21.46 5.73 0.14
N LEU A 369 -21.47 5.61 1.47
CA LEU A 369 -20.30 5.39 2.32
C LEU A 369 -20.55 4.19 3.22
N GLY A 370 -19.64 3.23 3.26
CA GLY A 370 -19.61 2.16 4.25
C GLY A 370 -18.65 2.51 5.38
N ILE A 371 -19.17 2.74 6.58
CA ILE A 371 -18.37 2.85 7.80
C ILE A 371 -18.05 1.45 8.31
N SER A 372 -16.81 1.17 8.61
CA SER A 372 -16.30 -0.14 9.00
C SER A 372 -15.25 -0.05 10.11
N ASP A 373 -15.59 0.63 11.20
CA ASP A 373 -14.72 0.76 12.36
C ASP A 373 -14.30 -0.62 12.90
N HIS A 374 -13.18 -0.67 13.63
CA HIS A 374 -12.57 -1.92 14.09
C HIS A 374 -13.41 -2.66 15.14
N SER A 375 -13.39 -3.99 15.09
CA SER A 375 -14.03 -4.84 16.09
C SER A 375 -13.27 -4.91 17.42
N GLN A 376 -13.95 -5.36 18.47
CA GLN A 376 -13.46 -5.34 19.87
C GLN A 376 -12.11 -6.05 20.09
N SER A 377 -11.74 -7.02 19.24
CA SER A 377 -10.45 -7.71 19.37
C SER A 377 -9.27 -6.82 18.96
N ASN A 378 -9.48 -5.80 18.15
CA ASN A 378 -8.46 -4.85 17.74
C ASN A 378 -8.31 -3.71 18.76
N THR A 379 -7.75 -4.02 19.93
CA THR A 379 -7.60 -3.07 21.02
C THR A 379 -6.64 -1.91 20.72
N TYR A 380 -5.73 -2.08 19.75
CA TYR A 380 -4.77 -1.03 19.37
C TYR A 380 -5.42 0.09 18.55
N ALA A 381 -6.44 -0.25 17.77
CA ALA A 381 -7.18 0.69 16.93
C ALA A 381 -8.51 1.12 17.59
N GLY A 382 -8.63 1.00 18.91
CA GLY A 382 -9.85 1.42 19.62
C GLY A 382 -11.07 0.57 19.31
N GLY A 383 -10.90 -0.72 19.06
CA GLY A 383 -11.97 -1.64 18.64
C GLY A 383 -13.25 -1.57 19.49
N LEU A 384 -14.38 -1.54 18.82
CA LEU A 384 -15.68 -1.17 19.36
C LEU A 384 -16.30 -2.25 20.23
N THR A 385 -16.84 -1.88 21.37
CA THR A 385 -17.75 -2.71 22.15
C THR A 385 -19.12 -2.79 21.47
N ARG A 386 -19.94 -3.78 21.85
CA ARG A 386 -21.30 -3.92 21.31
C ARG A 386 -22.17 -2.68 21.55
N ASP A 387 -22.04 -2.05 22.72
CA ASP A 387 -22.80 -0.84 23.06
C ASP A 387 -22.36 0.35 22.19
N ALA A 388 -21.06 0.49 21.94
CA ALA A 388 -20.52 1.52 21.04
C ALA A 388 -21.01 1.33 19.60
N ILE A 389 -21.08 0.09 19.10
CA ILE A 389 -21.63 -0.23 17.78
C ILE A 389 -23.11 0.15 17.69
N LEU A 390 -23.90 -0.17 18.71
CA LEU A 390 -25.32 0.18 18.70
C LEU A 390 -25.54 1.71 18.73
N ALA A 391 -24.69 2.45 19.44
CA ALA A 391 -24.69 3.92 19.43
C ALA A 391 -24.32 4.47 18.04
N GLN A 392 -23.29 3.93 17.41
CA GLN A 392 -22.86 4.27 16.05
C GLN A 392 -23.98 3.99 15.04
N HIS A 393 -24.64 2.84 15.12
CA HIS A 393 -25.74 2.48 14.25
C HIS A 393 -26.94 3.44 14.39
N ALA A 394 -27.23 3.91 15.62
CA ALA A 394 -28.26 4.91 15.85
C ALA A 394 -27.91 6.25 15.21
N GLU A 395 -26.64 6.68 15.26
CA GLU A 395 -26.15 7.88 14.57
C GLU A 395 -26.28 7.73 13.04
N ILE A 396 -25.86 6.59 12.48
CA ILE A 396 -26.00 6.30 11.04
C ILE A 396 -27.47 6.34 10.62
N ASP A 397 -28.38 5.76 11.40
CA ASP A 397 -29.82 5.79 11.12
C ASP A 397 -30.37 7.23 11.13
N ALA A 398 -29.93 8.06 12.08
CA ALA A 398 -30.32 9.45 12.17
C ALA A 398 -29.82 10.26 10.95
N LEU A 399 -28.59 10.05 10.50
CA LEU A 399 -28.03 10.67 9.29
C LEU A 399 -28.81 10.26 8.04
N ASN A 400 -29.04 8.96 7.86
CA ASN A 400 -29.80 8.44 6.72
C ASN A 400 -31.23 8.96 6.69
N ALA A 401 -31.89 9.10 7.85
CA ALA A 401 -33.21 9.71 7.96
C ALA A 401 -33.18 11.21 7.62
N GLY A 402 -32.07 11.90 7.93
CA GLY A 402 -31.80 13.28 7.51
C GLY A 402 -31.76 13.41 5.99
N TYR A 403 -30.89 12.64 5.35
CA TYR A 403 -30.76 12.61 3.88
C TYR A 403 -32.06 12.31 3.18
N ALA A 404 -32.83 11.33 3.67
CA ALA A 404 -34.13 11.00 3.09
C ALA A 404 -35.13 12.15 3.19
N ARG A 405 -35.16 12.91 4.32
CA ARG A 405 -36.03 14.08 4.49
C ARG A 405 -35.66 15.25 3.57
N GLU A 406 -34.36 15.40 3.29
CA GLU A 406 -33.83 16.45 2.43
C GLU A 406 -33.82 16.06 0.95
N GLY A 407 -34.22 14.82 0.61
CA GLY A 407 -34.24 14.31 -0.76
C GLY A 407 -32.83 14.06 -1.32
N ILE A 408 -31.83 13.91 -0.46
CA ILE A 408 -30.44 13.61 -0.84
C ILE A 408 -30.30 12.12 -1.12
N ALA A 409 -29.91 11.76 -2.35
CA ALA A 409 -29.72 10.37 -2.76
C ALA A 409 -28.33 9.86 -2.31
N PHE A 410 -28.10 9.85 -1.00
CA PHE A 410 -26.89 9.32 -0.38
C PHE A 410 -27.24 8.41 0.79
N ARG A 411 -26.39 7.41 1.05
CA ARG A 411 -26.61 6.46 2.14
C ARG A 411 -25.30 6.10 2.85
N VAL A 412 -25.30 6.14 4.19
CA VAL A 412 -24.27 5.54 5.02
C VAL A 412 -24.67 4.09 5.33
N LEU A 413 -23.79 3.14 5.05
CA LEU A 413 -23.95 1.71 5.33
C LEU A 413 -23.28 1.36 6.66
N LYS A 414 -23.91 0.47 7.42
CA LYS A 414 -23.42 -0.06 8.70
C LYS A 414 -22.49 -1.22 8.45
N GLY A 415 -21.19 -0.99 8.47
CA GLY A 415 -20.15 -2.02 8.33
C GLY A 415 -19.38 -2.22 9.62
N ILE A 416 -18.50 -3.20 9.59
CA ILE A 416 -17.49 -3.48 10.61
C ILE A 416 -16.26 -4.08 9.94
N GLU A 417 -15.07 -3.65 10.33
CA GLU A 417 -13.84 -4.38 10.09
C GLU A 417 -13.60 -5.32 11.26
N ALA A 418 -14.05 -6.56 11.09
CA ALA A 418 -13.98 -7.60 12.11
C ALA A 418 -12.70 -8.41 12.00
N ASP A 419 -12.00 -8.60 13.12
CA ASP A 419 -10.81 -9.45 13.15
C ASP A 419 -11.14 -10.90 12.77
N ILE A 420 -10.35 -11.48 11.89
CA ILE A 420 -10.29 -12.92 11.71
C ILE A 420 -9.40 -13.48 12.83
N LEU A 421 -10.00 -14.08 13.84
CA LEU A 421 -9.30 -14.61 15.01
C LEU A 421 -8.32 -15.74 14.64
N PRO A 422 -7.32 -16.08 15.47
CA PRO A 422 -6.35 -17.14 15.17
C PRO A 422 -6.98 -18.51 14.87
N CYS A 423 -8.19 -18.77 15.37
CA CYS A 423 -8.94 -19.98 15.08
C CYS A 423 -9.73 -19.95 13.75
N GLY A 424 -9.68 -18.86 13.00
CA GLY A 424 -10.38 -18.65 11.74
C GLY A 424 -11.85 -18.25 11.89
N ARG A 425 -12.34 -17.92 13.10
CA ARG A 425 -13.66 -17.29 13.27
C ARG A 425 -13.54 -15.78 13.06
N VAL A 426 -14.59 -15.18 12.54
CA VAL A 426 -14.79 -13.74 12.55
C VAL A 426 -15.12 -13.30 13.97
N ASP A 427 -14.68 -12.13 14.38
CA ASP A 427 -15.01 -11.56 15.70
C ASP A 427 -16.53 -11.30 15.82
N TYR A 428 -17.05 -11.31 17.03
CA TYR A 428 -18.46 -11.35 17.40
C TYR A 428 -19.15 -12.69 17.06
N ASP A 429 -20.34 -12.89 17.57
CA ASP A 429 -21.21 -14.02 17.24
C ASP A 429 -22.17 -13.67 16.08
N ALA A 430 -22.71 -14.71 15.44
CA ALA A 430 -23.56 -14.57 14.28
C ALA A 430 -24.78 -13.67 14.52
N ALA A 431 -25.43 -13.77 15.70
CA ALA A 431 -26.60 -12.97 16.02
C ALA A 431 -26.25 -11.46 16.11
N PHE A 432 -25.03 -11.14 16.55
CA PHE A 432 -24.58 -9.75 16.57
C PHE A 432 -24.16 -9.27 15.18
N LEU A 433 -23.54 -10.13 14.37
CA LEU A 433 -23.17 -9.80 13.00
C LEU A 433 -24.38 -9.54 12.09
N ASP A 434 -25.57 -10.00 12.46
CA ASP A 434 -26.83 -9.67 11.74
C ASP A 434 -27.22 -8.19 11.81
N HIS A 435 -26.64 -7.41 12.74
CA HIS A 435 -26.89 -5.96 12.82
C HIS A 435 -26.18 -5.15 11.71
N PHE A 436 -25.21 -5.73 11.02
CA PHE A 436 -24.41 -5.04 10.01
C PHE A 436 -24.97 -5.26 8.59
N ASP A 437 -24.87 -4.22 7.76
CA ASP A 437 -25.15 -4.26 6.34
C ASP A 437 -24.09 -5.10 5.59
N PHE A 438 -22.82 -4.99 5.99
CA PHE A 438 -21.68 -5.74 5.45
C PHE A 438 -20.58 -5.94 6.52
N VAL A 439 -19.73 -6.94 6.31
CA VAL A 439 -18.62 -7.27 7.20
C VAL A 439 -17.34 -7.41 6.37
N ILE A 440 -16.31 -6.67 6.74
CA ILE A 440 -14.94 -6.86 6.28
C ILE A 440 -14.22 -7.75 7.29
N GLY A 441 -13.59 -8.83 6.86
CA GLY A 441 -12.78 -9.67 7.74
C GLY A 441 -11.31 -9.44 7.50
N SER A 442 -10.57 -9.04 8.53
CA SER A 442 -9.16 -8.67 8.42
C SER A 442 -8.29 -9.39 9.43
N ILE A 443 -6.99 -9.49 9.13
CA ILE A 443 -5.99 -10.07 10.03
C ILE A 443 -5.11 -8.96 10.58
N HIS A 444 -5.17 -8.74 11.91
CA HIS A 444 -4.35 -7.76 12.59
C HIS A 444 -3.36 -8.37 13.61
N THR A 445 -3.42 -9.69 13.81
CA THR A 445 -2.58 -10.38 14.79
C THR A 445 -2.03 -11.70 14.26
N ARG A 446 -0.93 -12.18 14.90
CA ARG A 446 -0.34 -13.50 14.59
C ARG A 446 0.18 -13.63 13.16
N TYR A 447 0.80 -12.59 12.62
CA TYR A 447 1.42 -12.56 11.29
C TYR A 447 2.50 -13.64 11.06
N GLY A 448 3.10 -14.19 12.12
CA GLY A 448 4.15 -15.22 12.05
C GLY A 448 3.64 -16.66 11.89
N MET A 449 2.36 -16.90 11.55
CA MET A 449 1.87 -18.22 11.16
C MET A 449 2.55 -18.65 9.86
N ASN A 450 2.82 -19.98 9.71
CA ASN A 450 3.31 -20.49 8.42
C ASN A 450 2.19 -20.48 7.36
N SER A 451 2.57 -20.63 6.08
CA SER A 451 1.66 -20.53 4.94
C SER A 451 0.40 -21.38 5.09
N ARG A 452 0.55 -22.65 5.51
CA ARG A 452 -0.61 -23.54 5.70
C ARG A 452 -1.54 -23.05 6.80
N GLN A 453 -0.99 -22.67 7.96
CA GLN A 453 -1.80 -22.21 9.10
C GLN A 453 -2.56 -20.92 8.76
N MET A 454 -1.89 -19.98 8.06
CA MET A 454 -2.51 -18.73 7.66
C MET A 454 -3.59 -18.97 6.59
N THR A 455 -3.29 -19.81 5.60
CA THR A 455 -4.28 -20.18 4.57
C THR A 455 -5.50 -20.85 5.19
N ASP A 456 -5.32 -21.87 6.06
CA ASP A 456 -6.42 -22.56 6.73
C ASP A 456 -7.26 -21.59 7.59
N ARG A 457 -6.62 -20.62 8.26
CA ARG A 457 -7.29 -19.56 9.04
C ARG A 457 -8.23 -18.73 8.16
N VAL A 458 -7.74 -18.25 7.02
CA VAL A 458 -8.52 -17.41 6.10
C VAL A 458 -9.60 -18.23 5.39
N LEU A 459 -9.26 -19.42 4.88
CA LEU A 459 -10.24 -20.29 4.24
C LEU A 459 -11.42 -20.62 5.16
N LYS A 460 -11.17 -20.79 6.46
CA LYS A 460 -12.21 -21.01 7.45
C LYS A 460 -13.06 -19.75 7.67
N ALA A 461 -12.47 -18.57 7.71
CA ALA A 461 -13.21 -17.33 7.82
C ALA A 461 -14.13 -17.09 6.60
N LEU A 462 -13.68 -17.47 5.40
CA LEU A 462 -14.47 -17.40 4.18
C LEU A 462 -15.76 -18.26 4.22
N ASP A 463 -15.85 -19.24 5.10
CA ASP A 463 -17.09 -20.03 5.29
C ASP A 463 -18.13 -19.29 6.15
N ASP A 464 -17.75 -18.21 6.87
CA ASP A 464 -18.71 -17.41 7.63
C ASP A 464 -19.69 -16.69 6.69
N PRO A 465 -21.02 -16.86 6.86
CA PRO A 465 -22.00 -16.28 5.97
C PRO A 465 -22.13 -14.75 6.06
N HIS A 466 -21.62 -14.13 7.12
CA HIS A 466 -21.67 -12.68 7.30
C HIS A 466 -20.50 -11.99 6.61
N LEU A 467 -19.37 -12.69 6.38
CA LEU A 467 -18.19 -12.13 5.74
C LEU A 467 -18.50 -11.70 4.30
N THR A 468 -18.45 -10.42 4.02
CA THR A 468 -18.74 -9.83 2.71
C THR A 468 -17.49 -9.56 1.92
N ILE A 469 -16.46 -9.04 2.59
CA ILE A 469 -15.18 -8.62 2.00
C ILE A 469 -14.05 -9.20 2.84
N LEU A 470 -13.02 -9.75 2.21
CA LEU A 470 -11.75 -10.11 2.84
C LEU A 470 -10.81 -8.91 2.73
N GLY A 471 -10.55 -8.24 3.87
CA GLY A 471 -9.76 -7.02 3.95
C GLY A 471 -8.25 -7.29 3.86
N HIS A 472 -7.50 -6.41 3.18
CA HIS A 472 -6.03 -6.44 2.98
C HIS A 472 -5.38 -7.82 3.18
N PRO A 473 -5.65 -8.77 2.27
CA PRO A 473 -5.47 -10.21 2.47
C PRO A 473 -4.05 -10.70 2.70
N THR A 474 -3.03 -9.90 2.44
CA THR A 474 -1.63 -10.28 2.66
C THR A 474 -1.00 -9.58 3.85
N GLY A 475 -1.68 -8.56 4.40
CA GLY A 475 -1.21 -7.76 5.51
C GLY A 475 0.11 -7.04 5.26
N ARG A 476 0.52 -6.87 4.00
CA ARG A 476 1.77 -6.18 3.63
C ARG A 476 1.70 -4.69 3.98
N LEU A 477 2.87 -4.10 4.26
CA LEU A 477 3.08 -2.67 4.29
C LEU A 477 4.31 -2.37 3.42
N LEU A 478 4.10 -1.69 2.32
CA LEU A 478 5.17 -1.36 1.37
C LEU A 478 6.30 -0.61 2.07
N LEU A 479 7.53 -1.03 1.83
CA LEU A 479 8.77 -0.53 2.44
C LEU A 479 8.89 -0.76 3.96
N ALA A 480 7.89 -1.39 4.62
CA ALA A 480 7.89 -1.55 6.07
C ALA A 480 7.67 -3.01 6.53
N ARG A 481 6.80 -3.76 5.87
CA ARG A 481 6.48 -5.14 6.27
C ARG A 481 6.14 -6.00 5.06
N GLU A 482 6.87 -7.10 4.90
CA GLU A 482 6.56 -8.11 3.90
C GLU A 482 5.18 -8.74 4.12
N PRO A 483 4.51 -9.22 3.07
CA PRO A 483 3.29 -10.00 3.21
C PRO A 483 3.56 -11.24 4.09
N TYR A 484 2.59 -11.64 4.90
CA TYR A 484 2.68 -12.93 5.58
C TYR A 484 2.53 -14.07 4.57
N GLU A 485 3.09 -15.24 4.93
CA GLU A 485 3.02 -16.42 4.09
C GLU A 485 1.59 -16.94 3.97
N ILE A 486 1.01 -16.95 2.76
CA ILE A 486 -0.34 -17.43 2.46
C ILE A 486 -0.42 -17.96 1.03
N ASP A 487 -1.24 -18.99 0.79
CA ASP A 487 -1.65 -19.37 -0.57
C ASP A 487 -2.77 -18.43 -1.03
N LEU A 488 -2.35 -17.25 -1.52
CA LEU A 488 -3.28 -16.20 -1.92
C LEU A 488 -4.17 -16.63 -3.10
N ARG A 489 -3.67 -17.48 -4.02
CA ARG A 489 -4.47 -18.00 -5.13
C ARG A 489 -5.63 -18.86 -4.61
N ALA A 490 -5.36 -19.83 -3.74
CA ALA A 490 -6.39 -20.67 -3.14
C ALA A 490 -7.44 -19.84 -2.37
N VAL A 491 -7.00 -18.77 -1.69
CA VAL A 491 -7.88 -17.84 -0.98
C VAL A 491 -8.79 -17.09 -1.97
N ILE A 492 -8.24 -16.53 -3.04
CA ILE A 492 -9.01 -15.82 -4.06
C ILE A 492 -10.03 -16.73 -4.74
N GLU A 493 -9.62 -17.94 -5.13
CA GLU A 493 -10.50 -18.95 -5.74
C GLU A 493 -11.65 -19.33 -4.80
N LYS A 494 -11.36 -19.60 -3.53
CA LYS A 494 -12.39 -19.91 -2.53
C LYS A 494 -13.31 -18.72 -2.31
N ALA A 495 -12.79 -17.49 -2.19
CA ALA A 495 -13.60 -16.29 -2.01
C ALA A 495 -14.62 -16.13 -3.14
N GLY A 496 -14.20 -16.27 -4.40
CA GLY A 496 -15.11 -16.26 -5.56
C GLY A 496 -16.15 -17.37 -5.51
N ALA A 497 -15.75 -18.61 -5.17
CA ALA A 497 -16.65 -19.75 -5.10
C ALA A 497 -17.73 -19.60 -4.03
N VAL A 498 -17.45 -18.88 -2.93
CA VAL A 498 -18.42 -18.64 -1.85
C VAL A 498 -19.10 -17.27 -1.93
N GLY A 499 -18.73 -16.41 -2.87
CA GLY A 499 -19.30 -15.08 -3.07
C GLY A 499 -18.81 -14.04 -2.06
N VAL A 500 -17.56 -14.11 -1.61
CA VAL A 500 -16.86 -13.06 -0.85
C VAL A 500 -16.05 -12.21 -1.83
N ALA A 501 -16.08 -10.90 -1.69
CA ALA A 501 -15.20 -10.02 -2.41
C ALA A 501 -13.81 -10.01 -1.73
N VAL A 502 -12.75 -9.84 -2.53
CA VAL A 502 -11.40 -9.65 -2.01
C VAL A 502 -11.07 -8.17 -2.10
N GLU A 503 -10.52 -7.60 -1.04
CA GLU A 503 -10.16 -6.20 -1.05
C GLU A 503 -8.90 -5.94 -1.89
N LEU A 504 -8.95 -4.86 -2.66
CA LEU A 504 -7.81 -4.07 -3.06
C LEU A 504 -7.78 -2.84 -2.14
N ASN A 505 -7.08 -2.95 -1.03
CA ASN A 505 -6.86 -1.85 -0.11
C ASN A 505 -5.99 -0.79 -0.80
N ALA A 506 -6.52 0.41 -0.91
CA ALA A 506 -5.92 1.49 -1.68
C ALA A 506 -5.00 2.41 -0.86
N ASP A 507 -4.83 2.14 0.46
CA ASP A 507 -3.82 2.86 1.24
C ASP A 507 -2.45 2.74 0.54
N PRO A 508 -1.78 3.85 0.26
CA PRO A 508 -0.50 3.85 -0.46
C PRO A 508 0.61 3.04 0.19
N HIS A 509 0.51 2.79 1.50
CA HIS A 509 1.45 1.91 2.22
C HIS A 509 1.09 0.44 2.09
N ARG A 510 -0.12 0.10 1.61
CA ARG A 510 -0.59 -1.28 1.46
C ARG A 510 -0.67 -1.71 0.00
N LEU A 511 -1.58 -1.10 -0.76
CA LEU A 511 -2.00 -1.52 -2.11
C LEU A 511 -2.22 -3.04 -2.18
N ASP A 512 -3.01 -3.57 -1.25
CA ASP A 512 -3.18 -4.99 -0.94
C ASP A 512 -4.65 -5.43 -1.22
N ILE A 513 -4.83 -6.26 -2.19
CA ILE A 513 -3.98 -7.10 -3.04
C ILE A 513 -3.27 -6.30 -4.14
N ASP A 514 -2.12 -6.84 -4.61
CA ASP A 514 -1.38 -6.26 -5.73
C ASP A 514 -2.10 -6.47 -7.09
N TRP A 515 -1.62 -5.79 -8.12
CA TRP A 515 -2.22 -5.87 -9.47
C TRP A 515 -2.17 -7.28 -10.08
N ARG A 516 -1.19 -8.12 -9.69
CA ARG A 516 -1.09 -9.51 -10.17
C ARG A 516 -2.17 -10.37 -9.55
N ALA A 517 -2.44 -10.17 -8.27
CA ALA A 517 -3.53 -10.83 -7.57
C ALA A 517 -4.92 -10.32 -8.02
N CYS A 518 -5.04 -9.01 -8.36
CA CYS A 518 -6.24 -8.48 -9.03
C CYS A 518 -6.53 -9.22 -10.34
N ARG A 519 -5.51 -9.52 -11.14
CA ARG A 519 -5.65 -10.29 -12.37
C ARG A 519 -6.13 -11.72 -12.11
N ILE A 520 -5.57 -12.38 -11.08
CA ILE A 520 -6.04 -13.71 -10.64
C ILE A 520 -7.52 -13.64 -10.24
N ALA A 521 -7.93 -12.62 -9.50
CA ALA A 521 -9.32 -12.43 -9.09
C ALA A 521 -10.25 -12.29 -10.31
N ALA A 522 -9.85 -11.51 -11.32
CA ALA A 522 -10.61 -11.38 -12.57
C ALA A 522 -10.73 -12.72 -13.32
N GLU A 523 -9.64 -13.48 -13.42
CA GLU A 523 -9.60 -14.80 -14.08
C GLU A 523 -10.50 -15.82 -13.34
N CYS A 524 -10.58 -15.78 -12.03
CA CYS A 524 -11.41 -16.65 -11.19
C CYS A 524 -12.87 -16.17 -11.08
N GLY A 525 -13.20 -14.98 -11.59
CA GLY A 525 -14.54 -14.37 -11.42
C GLY A 525 -14.80 -13.89 -10.00
N THR A 526 -13.76 -13.69 -9.19
CA THR A 526 -13.86 -13.17 -7.82
C THR A 526 -14.02 -11.65 -7.87
N MET A 527 -15.04 -11.14 -7.16
CA MET A 527 -15.25 -9.69 -7.03
C MET A 527 -14.11 -9.04 -6.25
N VAL A 528 -13.71 -7.85 -6.66
CA VAL A 528 -12.73 -7.03 -5.95
C VAL A 528 -13.44 -5.81 -5.36
N SER A 529 -13.15 -5.46 -4.11
CA SER A 529 -13.60 -4.22 -3.47
C SER A 529 -12.43 -3.25 -3.37
N ILE A 530 -12.53 -2.06 -3.96
CA ILE A 530 -11.48 -1.03 -3.82
C ILE A 530 -11.76 -0.26 -2.52
N GLY A 531 -11.06 -0.59 -1.44
CA GLY A 531 -11.19 0.03 -0.13
C GLY A 531 -10.17 1.16 0.06
N PRO A 532 -10.59 2.40 0.34
CA PRO A 532 -9.63 3.49 0.58
C PRO A 532 -8.90 3.38 1.92
N ASP A 533 -9.41 2.57 2.86
CA ASP A 533 -8.93 2.46 4.24
C ASP A 533 -8.79 3.86 4.88
N ALA A 534 -9.85 4.65 4.66
CA ALA A 534 -9.82 6.09 4.95
C ALA A 534 -10.10 6.34 6.43
N HIS A 535 -9.11 6.90 7.13
CA HIS A 535 -9.19 7.34 8.53
C HIS A 535 -9.46 8.84 8.67
N SER A 536 -9.63 9.53 7.57
CA SER A 536 -9.98 10.96 7.49
C SER A 536 -10.59 11.29 6.13
N PRO A 537 -11.23 12.46 5.97
CA PRO A 537 -11.72 12.96 4.68
C PRO A 537 -10.66 12.95 3.56
N HIS A 538 -9.39 13.18 3.89
CA HIS A 538 -8.31 13.14 2.91
C HIS A 538 -8.01 11.72 2.40
N GLY A 539 -8.28 10.68 3.20
CA GLY A 539 -8.05 9.28 2.85
C GLY A 539 -8.82 8.81 1.61
N PHE A 540 -9.92 9.47 1.24
CA PHE A 540 -10.63 9.15 0.00
C PHE A 540 -9.78 9.40 -1.27
N ALA A 541 -8.70 10.20 -1.19
CA ALA A 541 -7.76 10.37 -2.30
C ALA A 541 -7.05 9.05 -2.68
N ASN A 542 -6.97 8.10 -1.76
CA ASN A 542 -6.39 6.78 -1.99
C ASN A 542 -7.11 6.03 -3.12
N LEU A 543 -8.41 6.29 -3.35
CA LEU A 543 -9.19 5.65 -4.41
C LEU A 543 -8.56 5.84 -5.81
N GLU A 544 -7.89 6.98 -6.08
CA GLU A 544 -7.16 7.19 -7.34
C GLU A 544 -6.14 6.07 -7.58
N MET A 545 -5.33 5.77 -6.56
CA MET A 545 -4.30 4.73 -6.70
C MET A 545 -4.90 3.33 -6.68
N GLY A 546 -5.95 3.09 -5.88
CA GLY A 546 -6.69 1.82 -5.91
C GLY A 546 -7.24 1.51 -7.30
N VAL A 547 -7.88 2.48 -7.94
CA VAL A 547 -8.34 2.34 -9.33
C VAL A 547 -7.17 2.11 -10.29
N ALA A 548 -6.04 2.79 -10.11
CA ALA A 548 -4.86 2.60 -10.96
C ALA A 548 -4.30 1.17 -10.87
N ILE A 549 -4.22 0.60 -9.66
CA ILE A 549 -3.81 -0.80 -9.44
C ILE A 549 -4.84 -1.78 -10.02
N ALA A 550 -6.14 -1.50 -9.86
CA ALA A 550 -7.21 -2.29 -10.47
C ALA A 550 -7.09 -2.31 -12.00
N ARG A 551 -6.87 -1.16 -12.64
CA ARG A 551 -6.61 -1.03 -14.09
C ARG A 551 -5.38 -1.84 -14.51
N LYS A 552 -4.28 -1.71 -13.75
CA LYS A 552 -3.04 -2.48 -13.97
C LYS A 552 -3.29 -3.99 -13.84
N GLY A 553 -4.20 -4.40 -12.97
CA GLY A 553 -4.69 -5.77 -12.79
C GLY A 553 -5.75 -6.20 -13.81
N TRP A 554 -6.01 -5.41 -14.86
CA TRP A 554 -6.97 -5.67 -15.93
C TRP A 554 -8.44 -5.69 -15.50
N LEU A 555 -8.77 -5.07 -14.38
CA LEU A 555 -10.14 -5.03 -13.91
C LEU A 555 -10.99 -4.03 -14.72
N SER A 556 -12.21 -4.43 -15.00
CA SER A 556 -13.28 -3.58 -15.52
C SER A 556 -14.31 -3.32 -14.43
N ALA A 557 -15.23 -2.38 -14.66
CA ALA A 557 -16.23 -2.01 -13.68
C ALA A 557 -17.03 -3.23 -13.16
N HIS A 558 -17.31 -4.24 -13.99
CA HIS A 558 -18.06 -5.41 -13.58
C HIS A 558 -17.33 -6.32 -12.58
N ASN A 559 -15.99 -6.24 -12.51
CA ASN A 559 -15.18 -6.97 -11.55
C ASN A 559 -15.12 -6.30 -10.17
N VAL A 560 -15.57 -5.03 -10.07
CA VAL A 560 -15.40 -4.21 -8.85
C VAL A 560 -16.73 -4.06 -8.13
N LEU A 561 -16.75 -4.39 -6.82
CA LEU A 561 -17.97 -4.38 -6.01
C LEU A 561 -18.53 -2.96 -5.83
N ASN A 562 -17.67 -2.01 -5.54
CA ASN A 562 -18.10 -0.64 -5.25
C ASN A 562 -18.27 0.27 -6.48
N THR A 563 -18.33 -0.31 -7.68
CA THR A 563 -18.97 0.31 -8.85
C THR A 563 -20.48 0.07 -8.88
N ARG A 564 -21.00 -0.80 -7.98
CA ARG A 564 -22.42 -1.12 -7.86
C ARG A 564 -23.11 -0.12 -6.95
N SER A 565 -24.45 -0.01 -7.10
CA SER A 565 -25.26 0.81 -6.19
C SER A 565 -25.23 0.27 -4.75
N ALA A 566 -25.57 1.12 -3.78
CA ALA A 566 -25.73 0.69 -2.39
C ALA A 566 -26.69 -0.51 -2.26
N ALA A 567 -27.79 -0.52 -3.01
CA ALA A 567 -28.75 -1.62 -3.00
C ALA A 567 -28.14 -2.94 -3.51
N ASP A 568 -27.32 -2.89 -4.54
CA ASP A 568 -26.66 -4.07 -5.09
C ASP A 568 -25.56 -4.60 -4.16
N VAL A 569 -24.84 -3.72 -3.45
CA VAL A 569 -23.87 -4.12 -2.40
C VAL A 569 -24.58 -4.82 -1.25
N LEU A 570 -25.71 -4.28 -0.78
CA LEU A 570 -26.54 -4.91 0.24
C LEU A 570 -27.09 -6.27 -0.22
N ALA A 571 -27.53 -6.36 -1.47
CA ALA A 571 -27.99 -7.63 -2.06
C ALA A 571 -26.84 -8.65 -2.16
N PHE A 572 -25.63 -8.22 -2.50
CA PHE A 572 -24.43 -9.06 -2.53
C PHE A 572 -24.13 -9.65 -1.14
N ALA A 573 -24.13 -8.83 -0.09
CA ALA A 573 -23.93 -9.27 1.28
C ALA A 573 -25.06 -10.23 1.76
N ALA A 574 -26.32 -9.91 1.46
CA ALA A 574 -27.48 -10.72 1.86
C ALA A 574 -27.53 -12.10 1.16
N ALA A 575 -27.08 -12.19 -0.08
CA ALA A 575 -27.08 -13.44 -0.85
C ALA A 575 -26.25 -14.55 -0.16
N ARG A 576 -25.19 -14.20 0.54
CA ARG A 576 -24.36 -15.14 1.30
C ARG A 576 -25.12 -15.74 2.51
N ARG A 577 -25.78 -14.87 3.28
CA ARG A 577 -26.55 -15.28 4.47
C ARG A 577 -27.68 -16.25 4.10
N THR A 578 -28.38 -16.00 2.99
CA THR A 578 -29.45 -16.87 2.51
C THR A 578 -28.97 -18.20 1.92
N SER A 579 -27.79 -18.23 1.30
CA SER A 579 -27.20 -19.44 0.73
C SER A 579 -26.76 -20.44 1.80
N SER A 580 -26.24 -19.97 2.94
CA SER A 580 -25.84 -20.83 4.07
C SER A 580 -27.04 -21.48 4.75
N THR A 581 -28.14 -20.73 4.95
CA THR A 581 -29.36 -21.23 5.54
C THR A 581 -29.99 -22.38 4.71
N ARG A 582 -29.88 -22.31 3.36
CA ARG A 582 -30.34 -23.39 2.48
C ARG A 582 -29.47 -24.64 2.56
N ARG A 583 -28.16 -24.51 2.77
CA ARG A 583 -27.26 -25.66 2.96
C ARG A 583 -27.52 -26.38 4.26
N ASP A 584 -27.75 -25.67 5.36
CA ASP A 584 -28.07 -26.27 6.66
C ASP A 584 -29.41 -27.03 6.65
N LEU A 585 -30.42 -26.51 5.95
CA LEU A 585 -31.70 -27.20 5.79
C LEU A 585 -31.62 -28.46 4.92
N SER A 586 -30.64 -28.58 4.02
CA SER A 586 -30.42 -29.76 3.19
C SER A 586 -29.73 -30.92 3.91
N VAL A 587 -29.14 -30.67 5.07
CA VAL A 587 -28.41 -31.65 5.90
C VAL A 587 -29.31 -32.32 6.97
N ILE A 588 -30.57 -31.87 7.12
CA ILE A 588 -31.51 -32.54 8.06
C ILE A 588 -31.87 -33.90 7.49
N PRO A 589 -31.49 -35.03 8.12
CA PRO A 589 -31.85 -36.36 7.63
C PRO A 589 -33.35 -36.52 7.70
N ARG A 590 -33.99 -36.80 6.57
CA ARG A 590 -35.41 -37.22 6.54
C ARG A 590 -35.55 -38.39 7.49
N ARG A 591 -36.18 -38.17 8.64
CA ARG A 591 -36.61 -39.28 9.52
C ARG A 591 -37.46 -40.22 8.69
N ARG A 592 -36.97 -41.45 8.48
CA ARG A 592 -37.75 -42.53 7.93
C ARG A 592 -38.95 -42.72 8.85
N ALA A 593 -40.14 -42.48 8.33
CA ALA A 593 -41.37 -42.91 8.97
C ALA A 593 -41.37 -44.45 9.00
N HIS A 594 -41.19 -45.02 10.18
CA HIS A 594 -41.49 -46.42 10.42
C HIS A 594 -43.02 -46.52 10.34
N GLN A 595 -43.48 -47.13 9.26
CA GLN A 595 -44.82 -47.78 9.26
C GLN A 595 -44.62 -49.14 9.96
N GLY A 596 -45.28 -49.30 11.13
CA GLY A 596 -45.59 -50.59 11.74
C GLY A 596 -46.83 -51.21 11.13
#